data_bfd2f415f9ce092ce118d0713f372e1c
#
_entry.id   bfd2f415f9ce092ce118d0713f372e1c
#
_cell.length_a   1.000
_cell.length_b   1.000
_cell.length_c   1.000
_cell.angle_alpha   90.00
_cell.angle_beta   90.00
_cell.angle_gamma   90.00
#
_symmetry.space_group_name_H-M   'P 1'
#
loop_
_entity.id
_entity.type
_entity.pdbx_description
1 polymer ?
#
loop_
_entity_poly.entity_id
_entity_poly.type
_entity_poly.pdbx_seq_one_letter_code
_entity_poly.pdbx_strand_id
1 'polypeptide(L)'
;MIAPPNTRRLTLTRPLDLRLTLAPTRYGKGDPSCLLRSDECYRTTRTPTGPATVHLVVRNDGVEAEAWGPGADWALDQLPLLVGEQDDVDGFDPGTGIVAELVRRHPGLRIGASHRVMEALVPAVCAHRVSGFEGKRAHRQVMQAYGEPAPGPSGLELTV
;
A
#
# COMPACT_ATOMS: atom_id res chain seq x y z
N MET A 1 3.72 -18.28 -19.38
CA MET A 1 4.19 -18.85 -18.09
C MET A 1 4.58 -17.67 -17.21
N ILE A 2 3.93 -17.49 -16.06
CA ILE A 2 4.24 -16.39 -15.13
C ILE A 2 5.48 -16.82 -14.35
N ALA A 3 6.46 -15.93 -14.24
CA ALA A 3 7.63 -16.18 -13.39
C ALA A 3 7.21 -16.35 -11.91
N PRO A 4 7.88 -17.22 -11.15
CA PRO A 4 7.61 -17.33 -9.72
C PRO A 4 7.85 -15.99 -9.02
N PRO A 5 7.14 -15.70 -7.92
CA PRO A 5 7.37 -14.48 -7.17
C PRO A 5 8.71 -14.52 -6.44
N ASN A 6 9.32 -13.35 -6.28
CA ASN A 6 10.32 -13.16 -5.24
C ASN A 6 9.59 -13.04 -3.90
N THR A 7 10.19 -13.52 -2.82
CA THR A 7 9.54 -13.58 -1.51
C THR A 7 10.38 -12.91 -0.43
N ARG A 8 9.71 -12.31 0.54
CA ARG A 8 10.36 -11.76 1.74
C ARG A 8 9.45 -11.94 2.95
N ARG A 9 10.04 -12.27 4.09
CA ARG A 9 9.38 -12.21 5.39
C ARG A 9 9.97 -11.07 6.22
N LEU A 10 9.11 -10.27 6.82
CA LEU A 10 9.46 -9.21 7.75
C LEU A 10 8.89 -9.54 9.12
N THR A 11 9.74 -9.69 10.13
CA THR A 11 9.30 -9.77 11.52
C THR A 11 8.96 -8.36 12.02
N LEU A 12 7.85 -8.23 12.72
CA LEU A 12 7.38 -6.95 13.22
C LEU A 12 7.79 -6.75 14.67
N THR A 13 8.20 -5.54 15.02
CA THR A 13 8.54 -5.16 16.40
C THR A 13 7.32 -4.69 17.20
N ARG A 14 6.27 -4.25 16.50
CA ARG A 14 5.01 -3.75 17.06
C ARG A 14 3.82 -4.33 16.30
N PRO A 15 2.59 -4.35 16.86
CA PRO A 15 1.40 -4.76 16.13
C PRO A 15 1.21 -3.98 14.82
N LEU A 16 0.65 -4.62 13.80
CA LEU A 16 0.31 -4.01 12.51
C LEU A 16 -1.16 -4.27 12.20
N ASP A 17 -1.93 -3.20 12.00
CA ASP A 17 -3.18 -3.23 11.26
C ASP A 17 -2.89 -2.85 9.80
N LEU A 18 -2.75 -3.87 8.95
CA LEU A 18 -2.39 -3.69 7.54
C LEU A 18 -3.39 -2.77 6.82
N ARG A 19 -4.69 -2.97 7.10
CA ARG A 19 -5.74 -2.21 6.47
C ARG A 19 -5.70 -0.74 6.85
N LEU A 20 -5.56 -0.42 8.13
CA LEU A 20 -5.48 0.97 8.58
C LEU A 20 -4.21 1.65 8.08
N THR A 21 -3.09 0.95 8.08
CA THR A 21 -1.78 1.46 7.64
C THR A 21 -1.77 1.75 6.13
N LEU A 22 -2.34 0.86 5.30
CA LEU A 22 -2.32 1.00 3.84
C LEU A 22 -3.55 1.71 3.25
N ALA A 23 -4.64 1.89 4.01
CA ALA A 23 -5.83 2.56 3.51
C ALA A 23 -5.57 3.97 2.94
N PRO A 24 -4.69 4.81 3.54
CA PRO A 24 -4.35 6.12 2.99
C PRO A 24 -3.66 6.06 1.61
N THR A 25 -3.02 4.95 1.27
CA THR A 25 -2.33 4.77 -0.01
C THR A 25 -3.26 4.28 -1.12
N ARG A 26 -4.52 3.96 -0.81
CA ARG A 26 -5.55 3.49 -1.73
C ARG A 26 -6.52 4.61 -2.06
N TYR A 27 -6.77 4.85 -3.33
CA TYR A 27 -7.68 5.92 -3.77
C TYR A 27 -9.11 5.42 -4.00
N GLY A 28 -9.73 4.92 -2.93
CA GLY A 28 -11.10 4.44 -2.90
C GLY A 28 -11.24 2.94 -3.21
N LYS A 29 -12.47 2.41 -3.06
CA LYS A 29 -12.74 0.96 -3.22
C LYS A 29 -12.52 0.43 -4.63
N GLY A 30 -12.59 1.29 -5.65
CA GLY A 30 -12.39 0.92 -7.05
C GLY A 30 -11.02 1.36 -7.58
N ASP A 31 -10.03 1.51 -6.74
CA ASP A 31 -8.65 1.79 -7.15
C ASP A 31 -8.09 0.60 -7.94
N PRO A 32 -7.74 0.76 -9.23
CA PRO A 32 -7.25 -0.34 -10.04
C PRO A 32 -5.83 -0.80 -9.68
N SER A 33 -5.13 -0.06 -8.83
CA SER A 33 -3.77 -0.39 -8.38
C SER A 33 -3.72 -1.10 -7.03
N CYS A 34 -4.86 -1.30 -6.34
CA CYS A 34 -4.85 -1.80 -4.98
C CYS A 34 -6.09 -2.60 -4.60
N LEU A 35 -5.88 -3.85 -4.22
CA LEU A 35 -6.89 -4.70 -3.58
C LEU A 35 -6.51 -4.88 -2.10
N LEU A 36 -7.21 -4.16 -1.22
CA LEU A 36 -6.93 -4.13 0.22
C LEU A 36 -8.05 -4.79 1.00
N ARG A 37 -7.72 -5.81 1.78
CA ARG A 37 -8.56 -6.50 2.76
C ARG A 37 -8.09 -6.21 4.19
N SER A 38 -8.57 -6.97 5.18
CA SER A 38 -8.18 -6.78 6.59
C SER A 38 -6.70 -7.07 6.83
N ASP A 39 -6.25 -8.21 6.38
CA ASP A 39 -4.93 -8.80 6.64
C ASP A 39 -4.16 -9.15 5.37
N GLU A 40 -4.69 -8.76 4.21
CA GLU A 40 -4.15 -9.07 2.91
C GLU A 40 -4.21 -7.84 1.98
N CYS A 41 -3.16 -7.60 1.22
CA CYS A 41 -3.12 -6.52 0.23
C CYS A 41 -2.39 -6.96 -1.02
N TYR A 42 -3.02 -6.76 -2.20
CA TYR A 42 -2.30 -6.69 -3.47
C TYR A 42 -2.16 -5.23 -3.86
N ARG A 43 -0.97 -4.80 -4.16
CA ARG A 43 -0.65 -3.43 -4.55
C ARG A 43 0.30 -3.43 -5.72
N THR A 44 0.00 -2.62 -6.73
CA THR A 44 0.91 -2.39 -7.85
C THR A 44 1.72 -1.11 -7.62
N THR A 45 2.91 -1.06 -8.16
CA THR A 45 3.79 0.10 -8.08
C THR A 45 4.75 0.12 -9.25
N ARG A 46 5.06 1.32 -9.75
CA ARG A 46 6.09 1.52 -10.77
C ARG A 46 7.38 1.91 -10.09
N THR A 47 8.27 0.95 -9.91
CA THR A 47 9.57 1.14 -9.26
C THR A 47 10.62 1.73 -10.22
N PRO A 48 11.80 2.15 -9.73
CA PRO A 48 12.91 2.57 -10.60
C PRO A 48 13.40 1.48 -11.57
N THR A 49 13.18 0.21 -11.23
CA THR A 49 13.60 -0.94 -12.05
C THR A 49 12.46 -1.52 -12.91
N GLY A 50 11.26 -0.95 -12.82
CA GLY A 50 10.11 -1.35 -13.62
C GLY A 50 8.84 -1.61 -12.79
N PRO A 51 7.77 -2.07 -13.43
CA PRO A 51 6.52 -2.38 -12.74
C PRO A 51 6.66 -3.56 -11.79
N ALA A 52 5.94 -3.49 -10.67
CA ALA A 52 5.84 -4.58 -9.71
C ALA A 52 4.42 -4.71 -9.15
N THR A 53 4.04 -5.92 -8.80
CA THR A 53 2.90 -6.19 -7.91
C THR A 53 3.45 -6.81 -6.64
N VAL A 54 3.00 -6.30 -5.50
CA VAL A 54 3.33 -6.85 -4.18
C VAL A 54 2.06 -7.42 -3.56
N HIS A 55 2.14 -8.64 -3.07
CA HIS A 55 1.15 -9.30 -2.25
C HIS A 55 1.66 -9.36 -0.81
N LEU A 56 0.91 -8.84 0.10
CA LEU A 56 1.23 -8.77 1.52
C LEU A 56 0.19 -9.55 2.32
N VAL A 57 0.65 -10.40 3.23
CA VAL A 57 -0.22 -11.12 4.17
C VAL A 57 0.36 -10.99 5.57
N VAL A 58 -0.46 -10.50 6.51
CA VAL A 58 -0.09 -10.48 7.93
C VAL A 58 -0.26 -11.88 8.52
N ARG A 59 0.76 -12.39 9.18
CA ARG A 59 0.79 -13.69 9.86
C ARG A 59 1.44 -13.55 11.23
N ASN A 60 0.73 -13.93 12.28
CA ASN A 60 1.26 -13.96 13.65
C ASN A 60 2.03 -12.66 14.00
N ASP A 61 3.36 -12.75 13.95
CA ASP A 61 4.34 -11.72 14.33
C ASP A 61 5.01 -11.04 13.13
N GLY A 62 4.50 -11.26 11.91
CA GLY A 62 5.19 -10.78 10.72
C GLY A 62 4.30 -10.50 9.53
N VAL A 63 4.95 -10.03 8.48
CA VAL A 63 4.38 -9.87 7.14
C VAL A 63 5.11 -10.80 6.18
N GLU A 64 4.35 -11.64 5.51
CA GLU A 64 4.83 -12.38 4.34
C GLU A 64 4.53 -11.55 3.09
N ALA A 65 5.55 -11.40 2.26
CA ALA A 65 5.44 -10.63 1.04
C ALA A 65 5.91 -11.45 -0.16
N GLU A 66 5.14 -11.40 -1.23
CA GLU A 66 5.48 -11.92 -2.55
C GLU A 66 5.47 -10.77 -3.54
N ALA A 67 6.39 -10.77 -4.51
CA ALA A 67 6.41 -9.74 -5.53
C ALA A 67 6.71 -10.29 -6.91
N TRP A 68 6.07 -9.73 -7.92
CA TRP A 68 6.21 -10.07 -9.33
C TRP A 68 6.64 -8.86 -10.14
N GLY A 69 7.32 -9.12 -11.26
CA GLY A 69 7.74 -8.12 -12.22
C GLY A 69 9.17 -7.64 -12.03
N PRO A 70 9.67 -6.81 -12.97
CA PRO A 70 11.05 -6.31 -12.94
C PRO A 70 11.38 -5.49 -11.69
N GLY A 71 10.36 -4.87 -11.08
CA GLY A 71 10.51 -4.10 -9.86
C GLY A 71 10.37 -4.88 -8.55
N ALA A 72 10.25 -6.21 -8.60
CA ALA A 72 9.93 -7.05 -7.44
C ALA A 72 10.93 -6.89 -6.29
N ASP A 73 12.23 -6.96 -6.57
CA ASP A 73 13.27 -6.86 -5.54
C ASP A 73 13.24 -5.48 -4.87
N TRP A 74 13.17 -4.40 -5.67
CA TRP A 74 13.06 -3.06 -5.12
C TRP A 74 11.82 -2.91 -4.22
N ALA A 75 10.68 -3.41 -4.67
CA ALA A 75 9.43 -3.32 -3.91
C ALA A 75 9.49 -4.10 -2.58
N LEU A 76 10.12 -5.27 -2.58
CA LEU A 76 10.37 -6.04 -1.36
C LEU A 76 11.36 -5.34 -0.42
N ASP A 77 12.37 -4.64 -0.95
CA ASP A 77 13.30 -3.87 -0.14
C ASP A 77 12.63 -2.68 0.57
N GLN A 78 11.58 -2.11 -0.03
CA GLN A 78 10.78 -1.06 0.59
C GLN A 78 9.72 -1.57 1.58
N LEU A 79 9.56 -2.88 1.74
CA LEU A 79 8.54 -3.47 2.62
C LEU A 79 8.53 -2.89 4.05
N PRO A 80 9.68 -2.75 4.76
CA PRO A 80 9.70 -2.19 6.11
C PRO A 80 9.13 -0.77 6.17
N LEU A 81 9.45 0.07 5.18
CA LEU A 81 8.93 1.43 5.08
C LEU A 81 7.44 1.44 4.75
N LEU A 82 7.03 0.60 3.80
CA LEU A 82 5.63 0.53 3.36
C LEU A 82 4.68 0.17 4.49
N VAL A 83 5.08 -0.75 5.38
CA VAL A 83 4.26 -1.16 6.53
C VAL A 83 4.55 -0.36 7.81
N GLY A 84 5.34 0.72 7.73
CA GLY A 84 5.64 1.58 8.86
C GLY A 84 6.46 0.91 9.97
N GLU A 85 7.32 -0.06 9.64
CA GLU A 85 8.22 -0.68 10.64
C GLU A 85 9.33 0.29 11.06
N GLN A 86 9.66 1.25 10.20
CA GLN A 86 10.64 2.31 10.48
C GLN A 86 10.00 3.60 10.98
N ASP A 87 8.68 3.59 11.23
CA ASP A 87 7.97 4.71 11.80
C ASP A 87 8.39 4.89 13.26
N ASP A 88 9.01 6.03 13.55
CA ASP A 88 9.47 6.38 14.89
C ASP A 88 8.34 7.03 15.67
N VAL A 89 7.91 6.36 16.72
CA VAL A 89 6.89 6.86 17.65
C VAL A 89 7.46 7.23 19.02
N ASP A 90 8.78 7.16 19.16
CA ASP A 90 9.44 7.53 20.41
C ASP A 90 9.20 9.02 20.69
N GLY A 91 8.77 9.32 21.89
CA GLY A 91 8.42 10.69 22.30
C GLY A 91 7.01 11.13 21.89
N PHE A 92 6.22 10.31 21.17
CA PHE A 92 4.81 10.63 20.95
C PHE A 92 3.98 10.41 22.22
N ASP A 93 3.55 11.52 22.84
CA ASP A 93 2.61 11.49 23.96
C ASP A 93 1.19 11.80 23.43
N PRO A 94 0.26 10.83 23.43
CA PRO A 94 -1.12 11.07 23.03
C PRO A 94 -1.91 11.94 24.03
N GLY A 95 -1.34 12.26 25.20
CA GLY A 95 -1.99 13.03 26.26
C GLY A 95 -3.25 12.36 26.77
N THR A 96 -4.32 13.16 26.94
CA THR A 96 -5.64 12.70 27.37
C THR A 96 -6.71 13.01 26.30
N GLY A 97 -7.88 12.37 26.40
CA GLY A 97 -9.02 12.64 25.50
C GLY A 97 -9.03 11.76 24.26
N ILE A 98 -9.55 12.30 23.15
CA ILE A 98 -9.87 11.52 21.95
C ILE A 98 -8.64 10.89 21.30
N VAL A 99 -7.48 11.58 21.31
CA VAL A 99 -6.25 11.05 20.69
C VAL A 99 -5.77 9.83 21.47
N ALA A 100 -5.70 9.91 22.81
CA ALA A 100 -5.34 8.78 23.66
C ALA A 100 -6.28 7.58 23.48
N GLU A 101 -7.60 7.85 23.32
CA GLU A 101 -8.58 6.82 23.05
C GLU A 101 -8.35 6.14 21.68
N LEU A 102 -8.09 6.91 20.62
CA LEU A 102 -7.81 6.39 19.29
C LEU A 102 -6.55 5.53 19.27
N VAL A 103 -5.48 5.96 19.92
CA VAL A 103 -4.24 5.17 20.07
C VAL A 103 -4.50 3.82 20.74
N ARG A 104 -5.29 3.82 21.82
CA ARG A 104 -5.66 2.54 22.49
C ARG A 104 -6.53 1.64 21.64
N ARG A 105 -7.42 2.21 20.81
CA ARG A 105 -8.31 1.44 19.92
C ARG A 105 -7.60 0.88 18.71
N HIS A 106 -6.53 1.54 18.25
CA HIS A 106 -5.83 1.22 17.01
C HIS A 106 -4.32 1.02 17.24
N PRO A 107 -3.92 0.06 18.10
CA PRO A 107 -2.50 -0.12 18.46
C PRO A 107 -1.65 -0.59 17.27
N GLY A 108 -2.28 -1.09 16.21
CA GLY A 108 -1.61 -1.53 14.98
C GLY A 108 -1.58 -0.49 13.86
N LEU A 109 -2.12 0.72 14.08
CA LEU A 109 -2.01 1.79 13.10
C LEU A 109 -0.56 2.29 13.05
N ARG A 110 0.00 2.33 11.84
CA ARG A 110 1.35 2.84 11.57
C ARG A 110 1.32 3.83 10.41
N ILE A 111 2.35 4.65 10.29
CA ILE A 111 2.53 5.56 9.16
C ILE A 111 3.52 4.93 8.19
N GLY A 112 2.99 4.38 7.10
CA GLY A 112 3.79 3.78 6.04
C GLY A 112 4.24 4.80 5.00
N ALA A 113 5.36 4.52 4.33
CA ALA A 113 5.88 5.32 3.24
C ALA A 113 6.10 4.46 1.98
N SER A 114 5.50 4.86 0.85
CA SER A 114 5.67 4.15 -0.42
C SER A 114 6.94 4.53 -1.17
N HIS A 115 7.55 5.67 -0.85
CA HIS A 115 8.64 6.31 -1.61
C HIS A 115 8.31 6.55 -3.10
N ARG A 116 7.01 6.64 -3.42
CA ARG A 116 6.49 6.84 -4.78
C ARG A 116 5.62 8.10 -4.80
N VAL A 117 6.27 9.25 -4.93
CA VAL A 117 5.61 10.57 -4.88
C VAL A 117 4.49 10.69 -5.91
N MET A 118 4.67 10.18 -7.13
CA MET A 118 3.67 10.26 -8.19
C MET A 118 2.40 9.46 -7.86
N GLU A 119 2.51 8.37 -7.13
CA GLU A 119 1.35 7.56 -6.70
C GLU A 119 0.45 8.31 -5.71
N ALA A 120 1.00 9.27 -4.97
CA ALA A 120 0.23 10.16 -4.10
C ALA A 120 -0.21 11.45 -4.82
N LEU A 121 0.65 11.99 -5.68
CA LEU A 121 0.42 13.26 -6.36
C LEU A 121 -0.70 13.17 -7.40
N VAL A 122 -0.71 12.13 -8.24
CA VAL A 122 -1.71 11.98 -9.31
C VAL A 122 -3.14 11.93 -8.76
N PRO A 123 -3.47 11.09 -7.75
CA PRO A 123 -4.79 11.13 -7.12
C PRO A 123 -5.13 12.49 -6.50
N ALA A 124 -4.15 13.16 -5.86
CA ALA A 124 -4.35 14.46 -5.26
C ALA A 124 -4.70 15.53 -6.31
N VAL A 125 -4.03 15.52 -7.46
CA VAL A 125 -4.35 16.41 -8.59
C VAL A 125 -5.75 16.10 -9.13
N CYS A 126 -6.11 14.82 -9.31
CA CYS A 126 -7.44 14.40 -9.74
C CYS A 126 -8.55 14.84 -8.76
N ALA A 127 -8.23 14.98 -7.48
CA ALA A 127 -9.17 15.41 -6.44
C ALA A 127 -9.24 16.93 -6.27
N HIS A 128 -8.39 17.69 -6.97
CA HIS A 128 -8.33 19.14 -6.76
C HIS A 128 -9.61 19.84 -7.21
N ARG A 129 -10.27 20.56 -6.28
CA ARG A 129 -11.49 21.36 -6.51
C ARG A 129 -12.71 20.61 -7.08
N VAL A 130 -12.75 19.28 -6.91
CA VAL A 130 -13.88 18.45 -7.31
C VAL A 130 -14.37 17.62 -6.13
N SER A 131 -15.54 17.00 -6.26
CA SER A 131 -16.03 16.07 -5.23
C SER A 131 -15.12 14.83 -5.16
N GLY A 132 -15.10 14.16 -3.99
CA GLY A 132 -14.32 12.93 -3.85
C GLY A 132 -14.78 11.80 -4.79
N PHE A 133 -16.02 11.81 -5.25
CA PHE A 133 -16.53 10.88 -6.27
C PHE A 133 -15.92 11.16 -7.64
N GLU A 134 -15.93 12.42 -8.07
CA GLU A 134 -15.35 12.86 -9.36
C GLU A 134 -13.85 12.62 -9.40
N GLY A 135 -13.12 12.97 -8.34
CA GLY A 135 -11.68 12.71 -8.24
C GLY A 135 -11.34 11.23 -8.37
N LYS A 136 -12.07 10.35 -7.67
CA LYS A 136 -11.87 8.89 -7.78
C LYS A 136 -12.20 8.36 -9.18
N ARG A 137 -13.24 8.91 -9.82
CA ARG A 137 -13.60 8.57 -11.19
C ARG A 137 -12.51 9.01 -12.17
N ALA A 138 -12.02 10.25 -12.06
CA ALA A 138 -10.95 10.79 -12.90
C ALA A 138 -9.66 9.97 -12.76
N HIS A 139 -9.23 9.67 -11.54
CA HIS A 139 -8.06 8.82 -11.30
C HIS A 139 -8.20 7.44 -11.97
N ARG A 140 -9.36 6.79 -11.80
CA ARG A 140 -9.60 5.49 -12.46
C ARG A 140 -9.52 5.59 -13.98
N GLN A 141 -10.07 6.65 -14.58
CA GLN A 141 -9.99 6.88 -16.03
C GLN A 141 -8.55 7.09 -16.49
N VAL A 142 -7.74 7.83 -15.74
CA VAL A 142 -6.31 8.00 -16.02
C VAL A 142 -5.58 6.66 -15.97
N MET A 143 -5.80 5.87 -14.92
CA MET A 143 -5.18 4.54 -14.80
C MET A 143 -5.60 3.59 -15.92
N GLN A 144 -6.87 3.62 -16.35
CA GLN A 144 -7.36 2.79 -17.46
C GLN A 144 -6.83 3.23 -18.83
N ALA A 145 -6.61 4.54 -19.01
CA ALA A 145 -6.16 5.08 -20.30
C ALA A 145 -4.64 4.99 -20.51
N TYR A 146 -3.86 5.09 -19.44
CA TYR A 146 -2.40 5.22 -19.49
C TYR A 146 -1.64 4.17 -18.71
N GLY A 147 -2.32 3.40 -17.87
CA GLY A 147 -1.72 2.30 -17.13
C GLY A 147 -1.55 1.05 -18.00
N GLU A 148 -0.76 0.14 -17.54
CA GLU A 148 -0.53 -1.16 -18.18
C GLU A 148 -0.96 -2.30 -17.23
N PRO A 149 -1.29 -3.50 -17.75
CA PRO A 149 -1.57 -4.65 -16.90
C PRO A 149 -0.40 -4.93 -15.95
N ALA A 150 -0.71 -5.04 -14.67
CA ALA A 150 0.30 -5.29 -13.66
C ALA A 150 0.85 -6.73 -13.76
N PRO A 151 2.16 -6.95 -13.54
CA PRO A 151 2.70 -8.29 -13.40
C PRO A 151 2.07 -8.97 -12.18
N GLY A 152 1.81 -10.29 -12.24
CA GLY A 152 1.25 -10.98 -11.07
C GLY A 152 0.58 -12.30 -11.40
N PRO A 153 -0.09 -12.92 -10.42
CA PRO A 153 -0.79 -14.18 -10.59
C PRO A 153 -1.95 -14.06 -11.57
N SER A 154 -2.25 -15.15 -12.26
CA SER A 154 -3.37 -15.23 -13.20
C SER A 154 -4.69 -14.89 -12.51
N GLY A 155 -5.52 -14.07 -13.16
CA GLY A 155 -6.83 -13.64 -12.63
C GLY A 155 -6.78 -12.43 -11.69
N LEU A 156 -5.62 -11.85 -11.44
CA LEU A 156 -5.49 -10.58 -10.75
C LEU A 156 -5.53 -9.44 -11.80
N GLU A 157 -6.65 -8.73 -11.85
CA GLU A 157 -6.85 -7.62 -12.79
C GLU A 157 -6.49 -6.29 -12.13
N LEU A 158 -5.19 -6.04 -11.95
CA LEU A 158 -4.68 -4.76 -11.47
C LEU A 158 -3.92 -4.03 -12.58
N THR A 159 -3.81 -2.70 -12.40
CA THR A 159 -3.11 -1.78 -13.31
C THR A 159 -1.96 -1.10 -12.58
N VAL A 160 -0.86 -0.88 -13.28
CA VAL A 160 0.33 -0.16 -12.78
C VAL A 160 0.67 1.04 -13.66
#